data_2919616b2af2b3135cd3f2ad5ebdde48
#
_entry.id   2919616b2af2b3135cd3f2ad5ebdde48
#
_cell.length_a   1.000
_cell.length_b   1.000
_cell.length_c   1.000
_cell.angle_alpha   90.00
_cell.angle_beta   90.00
_cell.angle_gamma   90.00
#
_symmetry.space_group_name_H-M   'P 1'
#
loop_
_entity.id
_entity.type
_entity.pdbx_description
1 polymer ?
#
loop_
_entity_poly.entity_id
_entity_poly.type
_entity_poly.pdbx_seq_one_letter_code
_entity_poly.pdbx_strand_id
1 'polypeptide(L)'
;HDTIALVGLAKDGTLAGGCSTSGLAYKMPGRVGDSPILGSGLYVDNEIGAAGATGVGENIMRFCGSFMVVEYMRQGLTPEEACAETIRRIARLDGRPIEDLHINFIALDKKGRFGAAGTGQGFPYAVTYPGYSDVLQSKALSRKHIGSEGGNDPIEDQLK
;
A
#
# COMPACT_ATOMS: atom_id res chain seq x y z
N HIS A 1 15.60 -11.99 4.29
CA HIS A 1 14.90 -11.58 3.06
C HIS A 1 13.93 -10.44 3.42
N ASP A 2 14.38 -9.24 3.29
CA ASP A 2 13.59 -8.08 3.65
C ASP A 2 13.31 -7.24 2.39
N THR A 3 12.24 -6.50 2.42
CA THR A 3 11.91 -5.51 1.40
C THR A 3 11.78 -4.15 2.08
N ILE A 4 12.39 -3.15 1.50
CA ILE A 4 12.19 -1.75 1.91
C ILE A 4 11.65 -0.97 0.73
N ALA A 5 10.68 -0.11 0.98
CA ALA A 5 10.24 0.94 0.08
C ALA A 5 10.46 2.31 0.74
N LEU A 6 10.89 3.27 -0.03
CA LEU A 6 11.08 4.65 0.37
C LEU A 6 10.28 5.55 -0.59
N VAL A 7 9.56 6.50 -0.05
CA VAL A 7 8.90 7.57 -0.82
C VAL A 7 9.26 8.92 -0.21
N GLY A 8 9.50 9.92 -1.01
CA GLY A 8 9.96 11.22 -0.56
C GLY A 8 9.36 12.37 -1.35
N LEU A 9 9.18 13.50 -0.67
CA LEU A 9 8.74 14.77 -1.23
C LEU A 9 9.83 15.82 -1.01
N ALA A 10 10.39 16.34 -2.08
CA ALA A 10 11.40 17.38 -2.05
C ALA A 10 10.78 18.77 -1.78
N LYS A 11 11.62 19.75 -1.41
CA LYS A 11 11.17 21.12 -1.12
C LYS A 11 10.53 21.83 -2.32
N ASP A 12 10.93 21.47 -3.53
CA ASP A 12 10.36 21.98 -4.77
C ASP A 12 9.03 21.29 -5.15
N GLY A 13 8.58 20.34 -4.32
CA GLY A 13 7.38 19.58 -4.55
C GLY A 13 7.58 18.34 -5.43
N THR A 14 8.80 17.99 -5.83
CA THR A 14 9.06 16.77 -6.59
C THR A 14 8.92 15.55 -5.69
N LEU A 15 8.15 14.57 -6.15
CA LEU A 15 8.03 13.26 -5.52
C LEU A 15 9.01 12.28 -6.16
N ALA A 16 9.61 11.45 -5.32
CA ALA A 16 10.46 10.35 -5.77
C ALA A 16 10.25 9.13 -4.88
N GLY A 17 10.63 7.97 -5.37
CA GLY A 17 10.58 6.74 -4.60
C GLY A 17 11.56 5.70 -5.11
N GLY A 18 11.81 4.72 -4.27
CA GLY A 18 12.65 3.57 -4.57
C GLY A 18 12.27 2.37 -3.70
N CYS A 19 12.62 1.18 -4.15
CA CYS A 19 12.50 -0.02 -3.35
C CYS A 19 13.71 -0.92 -3.56
N SER A 20 13.99 -1.75 -2.55
CA SER A 20 15.07 -2.72 -2.57
C SER A 20 14.64 -4.00 -1.88
N THR A 21 14.97 -5.14 -2.47
CA THR A 21 14.60 -6.44 -1.95
C THR A 21 15.56 -7.52 -2.45
N SER A 22 15.73 -8.58 -1.68
CA SER A 22 16.30 -9.85 -2.16
C SER A 22 15.22 -10.84 -2.63
N GLY A 23 13.97 -10.45 -2.60
CA GLY A 23 12.82 -11.27 -2.96
C GLY A 23 12.40 -12.25 -1.88
N LEU A 24 11.61 -13.25 -2.25
CA LEU A 24 11.13 -14.28 -1.33
C LEU A 24 12.26 -15.28 -1.01
N ALA A 25 12.37 -15.67 0.27
CA ALA A 25 13.29 -16.71 0.69
C ALA A 25 12.97 -18.05 0.00
N TYR A 26 13.99 -18.77 -0.42
CA TYR A 26 13.87 -20.07 -1.11
C TYR A 26 13.00 -20.05 -2.38
N LYS A 27 12.85 -18.89 -3.01
CA LYS A 27 12.13 -18.78 -4.28
C LYS A 27 12.75 -19.64 -5.36
N MET A 28 11.94 -20.09 -6.30
CA MET A 28 12.43 -20.76 -7.49
C MET A 28 13.26 -19.81 -8.36
N PRO A 29 14.31 -20.31 -9.05
CA PRO A 29 15.03 -19.51 -10.05
C PRO A 29 14.07 -18.88 -11.06
N GLY A 30 14.23 -17.57 -11.31
CA GLY A 30 13.37 -16.81 -12.23
C GLY A 30 12.13 -16.17 -11.59
N ARG A 31 11.82 -16.46 -10.33
CA ARG A 31 10.70 -15.79 -9.63
C ARG A 31 10.98 -14.31 -9.45
N VAL A 32 10.03 -13.49 -9.87
CA VAL A 32 10.00 -12.04 -9.69
C VAL A 32 8.80 -11.68 -8.82
N GLY A 33 9.01 -10.85 -7.79
CA GLY A 33 7.96 -10.28 -6.95
C GLY A 33 7.49 -8.90 -7.46
N ASP A 34 6.84 -8.15 -6.59
CA ASP A 34 6.26 -6.84 -6.89
C ASP A 34 7.29 -5.71 -7.06
N SER A 35 8.40 -5.77 -6.33
CA SER A 35 9.35 -4.64 -6.23
C SER A 35 9.90 -4.12 -7.57
N PRO A 36 10.28 -4.94 -8.57
CA PRO A 36 10.78 -4.45 -9.85
C PRO A 36 9.65 -4.06 -10.83
N ILE A 37 8.39 -4.26 -10.46
CA ILE A 37 7.24 -4.01 -11.33
C ILE A 37 6.63 -2.66 -10.99
N LEU A 38 6.77 -1.68 -11.90
CA LEU A 38 6.18 -0.36 -11.75
C LEU A 38 4.66 -0.45 -11.59
N GLY A 39 4.13 0.26 -10.59
CA GLY A 39 2.73 0.19 -10.22
C GLY A 39 2.42 -0.89 -9.18
N SER A 40 3.29 -1.87 -9.00
CA SER A 40 3.11 -2.93 -8.00
C SER A 40 3.86 -2.64 -6.71
N GLY A 41 5.18 -2.80 -6.67
CA GLY A 41 5.99 -2.54 -5.47
C GLY A 41 6.25 -1.06 -5.21
N LEU A 42 6.18 -0.23 -6.26
CA LEU A 42 6.38 1.21 -6.19
C LEU A 42 5.59 1.91 -7.30
N TYR A 43 5.00 3.06 -6.97
CA TYR A 43 4.44 3.98 -7.95
C TYR A 43 4.58 5.43 -7.49
N VAL A 44 4.93 6.31 -8.41
CA VAL A 44 5.08 7.76 -8.16
C VAL A 44 4.35 8.53 -9.26
N ASP A 45 3.47 9.43 -8.84
CA ASP A 45 2.81 10.41 -9.70
C ASP A 45 3.01 11.80 -9.11
N ASN A 46 3.74 12.66 -9.82
CA ASN A 46 4.08 13.99 -9.32
C ASN A 46 2.90 14.95 -9.17
N GLU A 47 1.73 14.60 -9.67
CA GLU A 47 0.51 15.39 -9.45
C GLU A 47 -0.25 14.96 -8.17
N ILE A 48 -0.08 13.72 -7.73
CA ILE A 48 -0.90 13.11 -6.68
C ILE A 48 -0.10 12.70 -5.46
N GLY A 49 0.87 11.79 -5.65
CA GLY A 49 1.57 11.17 -4.54
C GLY A 49 2.43 9.99 -4.96
N ALA A 50 2.98 9.32 -3.96
CA ALA A 50 3.79 8.14 -4.13
C ALA A 50 3.36 7.05 -3.14
N ALA A 51 3.50 5.81 -3.54
CA ALA A 51 3.22 4.65 -2.70
C ALA A 51 4.26 3.54 -2.93
N GLY A 52 4.56 2.83 -1.86
CA GLY A 52 5.43 1.66 -1.89
C GLY A 52 4.83 0.49 -1.13
N ALA A 53 5.21 -0.71 -1.50
CA ALA A 53 4.65 -1.94 -0.97
C ALA A 53 5.73 -2.90 -0.47
N THR A 54 5.34 -3.76 0.47
CA THR A 54 6.12 -4.93 0.90
C THR A 54 5.18 -6.06 1.32
N GLY A 55 5.68 -7.27 1.32
CA GLY A 55 4.94 -8.46 1.70
C GLY A 55 5.03 -9.56 0.66
N VAL A 56 3.95 -10.35 0.48
CA VAL A 56 3.88 -11.37 -0.56
C VAL A 56 3.63 -10.70 -1.91
N GLY A 57 4.68 -10.60 -2.73
CA GLY A 57 4.69 -9.85 -3.99
C GLY A 57 3.59 -10.27 -4.95
N GLU A 58 3.27 -11.55 -5.02
CA GLU A 58 2.20 -12.11 -5.86
C GLU A 58 0.82 -11.55 -5.50
N ASN A 59 0.59 -11.23 -4.22
CA ASN A 59 -0.66 -10.63 -3.76
C ASN A 59 -0.75 -9.13 -4.08
N ILE A 60 0.38 -8.49 -4.31
CA ILE A 60 0.48 -7.07 -4.65
C ILE A 60 0.42 -6.87 -6.17
N MET A 61 1.25 -7.65 -6.92
CA MET A 61 1.40 -7.44 -8.36
C MET A 61 0.14 -7.76 -9.17
N ARG A 62 -0.66 -8.74 -8.76
CA ARG A 62 -1.92 -9.09 -9.44
C ARG A 62 -2.92 -7.93 -9.50
N PHE A 63 -2.77 -6.94 -8.61
CA PHE A 63 -3.69 -5.83 -8.46
C PHE A 63 -3.03 -4.46 -8.72
N CYS A 64 -1.76 -4.43 -9.16
CA CYS A 64 -1.00 -3.17 -9.30
C CYS A 64 -1.10 -2.31 -8.02
N GLY A 65 -0.75 -2.90 -6.86
CA GLY A 65 -1.12 -2.37 -5.55
C GLY A 65 -0.70 -0.94 -5.28
N SER A 66 0.55 -0.54 -5.57
CA SER A 66 1.02 0.83 -5.33
C SER A 66 0.35 1.84 -6.27
N PHE A 67 0.06 1.46 -7.53
CA PHE A 67 -0.74 2.29 -8.44
C PHE A 67 -2.15 2.51 -7.89
N MET A 68 -2.80 1.46 -7.38
CA MET A 68 -4.13 1.58 -6.78
C MET A 68 -4.16 2.53 -5.58
N VAL A 69 -3.13 2.50 -4.71
CA VAL A 69 -3.02 3.46 -3.60
C VAL A 69 -2.98 4.90 -4.12
N VAL A 70 -2.14 5.19 -5.12
CA VAL A 70 -2.05 6.53 -5.71
C VAL A 70 -3.36 6.92 -6.38
N GLU A 71 -4.04 6.00 -7.05
CA GLU A 71 -5.32 6.26 -7.68
C GLU A 71 -6.43 6.56 -6.66
N TYR A 72 -6.47 5.89 -5.52
CA TYR A 72 -7.37 6.25 -4.42
C TYR A 72 -7.05 7.62 -3.82
N MET A 73 -5.76 8.01 -3.72
CA MET A 73 -5.40 9.39 -3.35
C MET A 73 -5.88 10.40 -4.41
N ARG A 74 -5.84 10.07 -5.70
CA ARG A 74 -6.40 10.90 -6.79
C ARG A 74 -7.90 11.11 -6.61
N GLN A 75 -8.62 10.10 -6.13
CA GLN A 75 -10.04 10.17 -5.82
C GLN A 75 -10.36 10.91 -4.51
N GLY A 76 -9.34 11.40 -3.80
CA GLY A 76 -9.49 12.27 -2.62
C GLY A 76 -9.25 11.60 -1.27
N LEU A 77 -8.94 10.31 -1.21
CA LEU A 77 -8.62 9.64 0.04
C LEU A 77 -7.29 10.15 0.60
N THR A 78 -7.16 10.15 1.92
CA THR A 78 -5.87 10.37 2.58
C THR A 78 -4.91 9.19 2.30
N PRO A 79 -3.58 9.36 2.44
CA PRO A 79 -2.63 8.27 2.24
C PRO A 79 -2.93 6.99 3.05
N GLU A 80 -3.32 7.13 4.32
CA GLU A 80 -3.70 5.98 5.15
C GLU A 80 -4.97 5.29 4.66
N GLU A 81 -6.02 6.07 4.34
CA GLU A 81 -7.28 5.55 3.80
C GLU A 81 -7.06 4.86 2.46
N ALA A 82 -6.23 5.42 1.58
CA ALA A 82 -5.90 4.85 0.29
C ALA A 82 -5.17 3.50 0.42
N CYS A 83 -4.19 3.41 1.33
CA CYS A 83 -3.53 2.15 1.66
C CYS A 83 -4.55 1.11 2.19
N ALA A 84 -5.40 1.51 3.12
CA ALA A 84 -6.39 0.63 3.73
C ALA A 84 -7.43 0.14 2.68
N GLU A 85 -7.92 1.02 1.82
CA GLU A 85 -8.90 0.67 0.79
C GLU A 85 -8.31 -0.26 -0.27
N THR A 86 -7.06 -0.05 -0.64
CA THR A 86 -6.33 -0.98 -1.52
C THR A 86 -6.30 -2.39 -0.93
N ILE A 87 -5.97 -2.52 0.36
CA ILE A 87 -5.94 -3.82 1.03
C ILE A 87 -7.34 -4.46 1.08
N ARG A 88 -8.39 -3.68 1.41
CA ARG A 88 -9.78 -4.18 1.41
C ARG A 88 -10.22 -4.68 0.04
N ARG A 89 -9.90 -3.91 -1.02
CA ARG A 89 -10.20 -4.30 -2.40
C ARG A 89 -9.47 -5.60 -2.78
N ILE A 90 -8.20 -5.73 -2.46
CA ILE A 90 -7.44 -6.97 -2.72
C ILE A 90 -8.08 -8.14 -1.98
N ALA A 91 -8.40 -7.99 -0.70
CA ALA A 91 -9.03 -9.04 0.10
C ALA A 91 -10.38 -9.50 -0.47
N ARG A 92 -11.22 -8.55 -0.89
CA ARG A 92 -12.52 -8.85 -1.50
C ARG A 92 -12.39 -9.64 -2.80
N LEU A 93 -11.42 -9.28 -3.65
CA LEU A 93 -11.22 -9.93 -4.94
C LEU A 93 -10.42 -11.24 -4.85
N ASP A 94 -9.56 -11.37 -3.87
CA ASP A 94 -8.77 -12.59 -3.63
C ASP A 94 -9.60 -13.69 -2.95
N GLY A 95 -10.53 -13.30 -2.08
CA GLY A 95 -11.42 -14.21 -1.34
C GLY A 95 -10.79 -14.89 -0.12
N ARG A 96 -9.47 -14.72 0.11
CA ARG A 96 -8.81 -15.22 1.34
C ARG A 96 -9.06 -14.26 2.51
N PRO A 97 -8.93 -14.74 3.76
CA PRO A 97 -8.86 -13.86 4.91
C PRO A 97 -7.82 -12.76 4.73
N ILE A 98 -8.16 -11.54 5.13
CA ILE A 98 -7.29 -10.36 4.93
C ILE A 98 -5.92 -10.54 5.61
N GLU A 99 -5.87 -11.18 6.77
CA GLU A 99 -4.67 -11.49 7.51
C GLU A 99 -3.71 -12.44 6.77
N ASP A 100 -4.23 -13.29 5.88
CA ASP A 100 -3.46 -14.27 5.11
C ASP A 100 -2.84 -13.66 3.83
N LEU A 101 -3.15 -12.42 3.53
CA LEU A 101 -2.60 -11.75 2.34
C LEU A 101 -1.15 -11.30 2.52
N HIS A 102 -0.76 -10.97 3.76
CA HIS A 102 0.58 -10.49 4.10
C HIS A 102 1.06 -9.36 3.18
N ILE A 103 0.30 -8.29 3.10
CA ILE A 103 0.59 -7.12 2.28
C ILE A 103 0.57 -5.84 3.11
N ASN A 104 1.49 -4.93 2.78
CA ASN A 104 1.71 -3.68 3.50
C ASN A 104 1.97 -2.56 2.49
N PHE A 105 1.42 -1.37 2.75
CA PHE A 105 1.62 -0.19 1.94
C PHE A 105 2.01 1.02 2.79
N ILE A 106 2.90 1.85 2.25
CA ILE A 106 3.16 3.21 2.69
C ILE A 106 2.75 4.17 1.58
N ALA A 107 2.31 5.37 1.93
CA ALA A 107 1.96 6.40 0.97
C ALA A 107 2.29 7.80 1.47
N LEU A 108 2.60 8.69 0.52
CA LEU A 108 2.89 10.09 0.73
C LEU A 108 2.22 10.90 -0.39
N ASP A 109 1.42 11.91 -0.04
CA ASP A 109 0.78 12.75 -1.03
C ASP A 109 1.58 14.03 -1.34
N LYS A 110 1.13 14.75 -2.34
CA LYS A 110 1.71 16.02 -2.80
C LYS A 110 1.66 17.15 -1.76
N LYS A 111 0.81 17.02 -0.73
CA LYS A 111 0.67 17.98 0.37
C LYS A 111 1.55 17.64 1.58
N GLY A 112 2.36 16.58 1.49
CA GLY A 112 3.21 16.10 2.58
C GLY A 112 2.46 15.28 3.63
N ARG A 113 1.19 14.92 3.41
CA ARG A 113 0.48 13.97 4.26
C ARG A 113 1.00 12.56 3.94
N PHE A 114 1.17 11.77 4.95
CA PHE A 114 1.66 10.39 4.84
C PHE A 114 0.76 9.43 5.62
N GLY A 115 0.88 8.16 5.33
CA GLY A 115 0.16 7.11 6.03
C GLY A 115 0.58 5.74 5.57
N ALA A 116 0.15 4.74 6.33
CA ALA A 116 0.46 3.35 6.07
C ALA A 116 -0.67 2.43 6.54
N ALA A 117 -0.86 1.31 5.86
CA ALA A 117 -1.74 0.25 6.29
C ALA A 117 -1.16 -1.11 5.94
N GLY A 118 -1.40 -2.09 6.81
CA GLY A 118 -0.94 -3.46 6.64
C GLY A 118 -1.94 -4.49 7.13
N THR A 119 -1.79 -5.72 6.68
CA THR A 119 -2.63 -6.84 7.11
C THR A 119 -2.21 -7.36 8.49
N GLY A 120 -3.12 -8.05 9.17
CA GLY A 120 -2.89 -8.63 10.48
C GLY A 120 -2.71 -7.57 11.57
N GLN A 121 -1.51 -7.46 12.13
CA GLN A 121 -1.17 -6.48 13.18
C GLN A 121 -0.59 -5.17 12.63
N GLY A 122 -0.51 -5.02 11.30
CA GLY A 122 0.19 -3.92 10.67
C GLY A 122 1.71 -4.06 10.77
N PHE A 123 2.44 -2.95 10.59
CA PHE A 123 3.90 -2.94 10.60
C PHE A 123 4.45 -1.57 11.02
N PRO A 124 5.68 -1.50 11.55
CA PRO A 124 6.35 -0.24 11.83
C PRO A 124 6.88 0.41 10.53
N TYR A 125 6.74 1.73 10.40
CA TYR A 125 7.33 2.49 9.31
C TYR A 125 7.98 3.79 9.83
N ALA A 126 9.10 4.17 9.22
CA ALA A 126 9.84 5.36 9.62
C ALA A 126 9.37 6.60 8.85
N VAL A 127 9.29 7.72 9.54
CA VAL A 127 8.96 9.03 8.96
C VAL A 127 9.99 10.05 9.41
N THR A 128 10.54 10.81 8.46
CA THR A 128 11.51 11.88 8.75
C THR A 128 11.20 13.12 7.91
N TYR A 129 11.18 14.27 8.56
CA TYR A 129 11.14 15.60 7.91
C TYR A 129 11.84 16.61 8.82
N PRO A 130 12.13 17.85 8.39
CA PRO A 130 12.86 18.81 9.22
C PRO A 130 12.27 18.99 10.61
N GLY A 131 13.05 18.66 11.63
CA GLY A 131 12.63 18.73 13.04
C GLY A 131 11.86 17.53 13.58
N TYR A 132 11.65 16.48 12.78
CA TYR A 132 10.94 15.28 13.20
C TYR A 132 11.58 14.02 12.61
N SER A 133 11.75 13.00 13.42
CA SER A 133 12.14 11.65 12.99
C SER A 133 11.59 10.64 14.00
N ASP A 134 10.77 9.71 13.55
CA ASP A 134 10.13 8.69 14.40
C ASP A 134 9.79 7.42 13.63
N VAL A 135 9.49 6.35 14.38
CA VAL A 135 8.96 5.10 13.86
C VAL A 135 7.52 4.97 14.33
N LEU A 136 6.60 4.98 13.40
CA LEU A 136 5.17 4.92 13.64
C LEU A 136 4.63 3.51 13.35
N GLN A 137 3.47 3.19 13.93
CA GLN A 137 2.75 1.95 13.66
C GLN A 137 1.68 2.21 12.59
N SER A 138 1.66 1.37 11.55
CA SER A 138 0.66 1.46 10.49
C SER A 138 -0.73 1.06 10.98
N LYS A 139 -1.75 1.47 10.24
CA LYS A 139 -3.10 0.95 10.42
C LYS A 139 -3.12 -0.55 10.18
N ALA A 140 -3.65 -1.29 11.14
CA ALA A 140 -3.81 -2.74 11.07
C ALA A 140 -5.18 -3.11 10.50
N LEU A 141 -5.21 -4.03 9.54
CA LEU A 141 -6.44 -4.54 8.93
C LEU A 141 -6.57 -6.05 9.16
N SER A 142 -7.70 -6.45 9.74
CA SER A 142 -8.07 -7.85 10.00
C SER A 142 -9.57 -8.03 9.80
N ARG A 143 -10.07 -9.27 9.82
CA ARG A 143 -11.52 -9.59 9.70
C ARG A 143 -12.41 -8.76 10.61
N LYS A 144 -11.94 -8.40 11.80
CA LYS A 144 -12.71 -7.59 12.76
C LYS A 144 -13.05 -6.20 12.21
N HIS A 145 -12.30 -5.69 11.24
CA HIS A 145 -12.49 -4.35 10.66
C HIS A 145 -13.35 -4.34 9.39
N ILE A 146 -13.66 -5.50 8.80
CA ILE A 146 -14.53 -5.59 7.60
C ILE A 146 -16.01 -5.73 8.00
N GLY A 147 -16.30 -6.31 9.18
CA GLY A 147 -17.66 -6.60 9.63
C GLY A 147 -18.40 -5.44 10.35
N SER A 148 -17.74 -4.30 10.59
CA SER A 148 -18.34 -3.17 11.33
C SER A 148 -18.79 -2.01 10.44
N GLU A 149 -18.44 -2.00 9.17
CA GLU A 149 -18.93 -1.01 8.20
C GLU A 149 -19.90 -1.70 7.22
N GLY A 150 -21.11 -1.98 7.68
CA GLY A 150 -22.24 -2.38 6.82
C GLY A 150 -22.68 -1.18 5.97
N GLY A 151 -21.85 -0.79 5.00
CA GLY A 151 -22.20 0.14 3.94
C GLY A 151 -22.66 -0.66 2.73
N ASN A 152 -23.90 -0.49 2.30
CA ASN A 152 -24.43 -0.98 1.04
C ASN A 152 -23.44 -0.64 -0.09
N ASP A 153 -22.94 -1.67 -0.77
CA ASP A 153 -22.16 -1.48 -2.00
C ASP A 153 -23.13 -0.96 -3.08
N PRO A 154 -22.95 0.28 -3.62
CA PRO A 154 -23.91 0.85 -4.59
C PRO A 154 -23.98 0.07 -5.90
N ILE A 155 -23.12 -0.94 -6.10
CA ILE A 155 -23.05 -1.71 -7.34
C ILE A 155 -23.98 -2.95 -7.32
N GLU A 156 -24.32 -3.48 -6.13
CA GLU A 156 -25.24 -4.64 -6.06
C GLU A 156 -26.68 -4.32 -6.49
N ASP A 157 -27.10 -3.08 -6.42
CA ASP A 157 -28.48 -2.67 -6.76
C ASP A 157 -28.69 -2.40 -8.27
N GLN A 158 -27.61 -2.40 -9.07
CA GLN A 158 -27.70 -2.15 -10.53
C GLN A 158 -27.65 -3.44 -11.38
N LEU A 159 -27.51 -4.61 -10.76
CA LEU A 159 -27.41 -5.90 -11.46
C LEU A 159 -28.62 -6.83 -11.21
N LYS A 160 -29.73 -6.28 -10.73
CA LYS A 160 -31.02 -7.02 -10.61
C LYS A 160 -32.00 -6.60 -11.67
#